data_61687cf0cbf130a6078395ca1ce09123
#
_entry.id   61687cf0cbf130a6078395ca1ce09123
#
_cell.length_a   1.000
_cell.length_b   1.000
_cell.length_c   1.000
_cell.angle_alpha   90.00
_cell.angle_beta   90.00
_cell.angle_gamma   90.00
#
_symmetry.space_group_name_H-M   'P 1'
#
loop_
_entity.id
_entity.type
_entity.pdbx_description
1 polymer ?
#
loop_
_entity_poly.entity_id
_entity_poly.type
_entity_poly.pdbx_seq_one_letter_code
_entity_poly.pdbx_strand_id
1 'polypeptide(L)'
;NHKEQYSSRQEEDLNVVMNALVAKNAESYYREMMSDEKSWNTRDYHMVEAIHELRKYYGEDTKIIVWEHNTHIGDASETSMKNEELINVGQVIREQYGKENTYAVGFGTYVGTVIAADRWGDPFEIIKVPPAKLSKWEGQLHAASPEDKVLLFNDENRALFNDWIGHRAIGVVYNPEFEAYGNYVPSRVGSRYDAFIYI
;
A
#
# COMPACT_ATOMS: atom_id res chain seq x y z
N ASN A 1 20.15 25.89 -17.98
CA ASN A 1 19.13 24.88 -18.32
C ASN A 1 19.68 24.00 -19.44
N HIS A 2 20.26 22.83 -19.08
CA HIS A 2 20.89 21.93 -20.04
C HIS A 2 19.92 20.89 -20.63
N LYS A 3 18.62 20.96 -20.32
CA LYS A 3 17.61 19.99 -20.79
C LYS A 3 17.57 19.77 -22.30
N GLU A 4 17.86 20.82 -23.09
CA GLU A 4 17.87 20.73 -24.55
C GLU A 4 19.09 20.00 -25.14
N GLN A 5 20.18 19.89 -24.38
CA GLN A 5 21.40 19.17 -24.81
C GLN A 5 21.28 17.63 -24.63
N TYR A 6 20.31 17.18 -23.85
CA TYR A 6 20.11 15.76 -23.49
C TYR A 6 18.82 15.17 -24.09
N SER A 7 18.26 15.80 -25.13
CA SER A 7 16.98 15.40 -25.75
C SER A 7 16.92 13.96 -26.29
N SER A 8 18.08 13.31 -26.48
CA SER A 8 18.17 11.87 -26.80
C SER A 8 18.42 10.99 -25.58
N ARG A 9 18.57 11.58 -24.36
CA ARG A 9 18.90 10.91 -23.10
C ARG A 9 18.03 11.39 -21.94
N GLN A 10 16.79 11.75 -22.24
CA GLN A 10 15.88 12.46 -21.31
C GLN A 10 15.71 11.81 -19.94
N GLU A 11 15.96 10.51 -19.80
CA GLU A 11 15.80 9.78 -18.54
C GLU A 11 17.13 9.31 -17.93
N GLU A 12 18.27 9.53 -18.57
CA GLU A 12 19.56 9.06 -18.00
C GLU A 12 19.88 9.80 -16.69
N ASP A 13 19.66 11.11 -16.64
CA ASP A 13 19.91 11.91 -15.43
C ASP A 13 18.96 11.50 -14.29
N LEU A 14 17.67 11.27 -14.61
CA LEU A 14 16.71 10.74 -13.65
C LEU A 14 17.15 9.36 -13.13
N ASN A 15 17.54 8.46 -14.03
CA ASN A 15 18.00 7.14 -13.67
C ASN A 15 19.23 7.17 -12.74
N VAL A 16 20.16 8.09 -12.98
CA VAL A 16 21.34 8.28 -12.09
C VAL A 16 20.90 8.72 -10.70
N VAL A 17 20.01 9.71 -10.62
CA VAL A 17 19.46 10.19 -9.34
C VAL A 17 18.72 9.09 -8.61
N MET A 18 17.83 8.38 -9.31
CA MET A 18 17.05 7.28 -8.73
C MET A 18 17.92 6.13 -8.24
N ASN A 19 18.94 5.72 -8.99
CA ASN A 19 19.87 4.68 -8.56
C ASN A 19 20.70 5.10 -7.34
N ALA A 20 21.15 6.36 -7.29
CA ALA A 20 21.86 6.88 -6.11
C ALA A 20 20.95 6.92 -4.87
N LEU A 21 19.67 7.31 -5.05
CA LEU A 21 18.65 7.31 -4.01
C LEU A 21 18.39 5.90 -3.48
N VAL A 22 18.23 4.92 -4.36
CA VAL A 22 18.08 3.50 -4.01
C VAL A 22 19.27 3.03 -3.19
N ALA A 23 20.52 3.28 -3.64
CA ALA A 23 21.73 2.84 -2.94
C ALA A 23 21.82 3.47 -1.54
N LYS A 24 21.57 4.78 -1.40
CA LYS A 24 21.55 5.50 -0.12
C LYS A 24 20.51 4.92 0.84
N ASN A 25 19.28 4.75 0.38
CA ASN A 25 18.17 4.35 1.25
C ASN A 25 18.16 2.85 1.54
N ALA A 26 18.72 2.02 0.64
CA ALA A 26 18.94 0.60 0.90
C ALA A 26 19.93 0.40 2.04
N GLU A 27 21.02 1.19 2.10
CA GLU A 27 21.97 1.12 3.23
C GLU A 27 21.25 1.40 4.55
N SER A 28 20.48 2.49 4.62
CA SER A 28 19.71 2.83 5.83
C SER A 28 18.70 1.74 6.21
N TYR A 29 17.95 1.24 5.24
CA TYR A 29 16.99 0.15 5.44
C TYR A 29 17.65 -1.11 6.02
N TYR A 30 18.75 -1.58 5.43
CA TYR A 30 19.42 -2.79 5.92
C TYR A 30 20.08 -2.58 7.28
N ARG A 31 20.61 -1.39 7.56
CA ARG A 31 21.16 -1.05 8.86
C ARG A 31 20.09 -1.08 9.95
N GLU A 32 18.90 -0.52 9.68
CA GLU A 32 17.78 -0.54 10.59
C GLU A 32 17.21 -1.95 10.80
N MET A 33 17.15 -2.77 9.75
CA MET A 33 16.78 -4.19 9.89
C MET A 33 17.70 -4.95 10.87
N MET A 34 19.00 -4.61 10.89
CA MET A 34 19.98 -5.27 11.78
C MET A 34 19.90 -4.76 13.22
N SER A 35 19.34 -3.56 13.45
CA SER A 35 19.18 -2.95 14.78
C SER A 35 17.79 -3.11 15.39
N ASP A 36 16.89 -3.87 14.73
CA ASP A 36 15.48 -4.05 15.11
C ASP A 36 14.67 -2.73 15.16
N GLU A 37 15.13 -1.74 14.38
CA GLU A 37 14.44 -0.47 14.21
C GLU A 37 13.36 -0.56 13.12
N LYS A 38 12.61 0.55 12.95
CA LYS A 38 11.45 0.61 12.04
C LYS A 38 11.84 0.70 10.55
N SER A 39 12.53 -0.32 10.04
CA SER A 39 12.93 -0.41 8.62
C SER A 39 11.75 -0.30 7.64
N TRP A 40 10.53 -0.63 8.08
CA TRP A 40 9.31 -0.39 7.33
C TRP A 40 9.17 1.09 6.94
N ASN A 41 9.26 1.99 7.91
CA ASN A 41 9.10 3.42 7.66
C ASN A 41 10.16 3.97 6.70
N THR A 42 11.40 3.54 6.86
CA THR A 42 12.50 3.93 5.95
C THR A 42 12.24 3.53 4.52
N ARG A 43 11.70 2.32 4.30
CA ARG A 43 11.33 1.85 2.96
C ARG A 43 10.17 2.67 2.37
N ASP A 44 9.13 2.93 3.14
CA ASP A 44 7.97 3.70 2.67
C ASP A 44 8.34 5.17 2.41
N TYR A 45 9.17 5.79 3.26
CA TYR A 45 9.72 7.12 2.96
C TYR A 45 10.58 7.16 1.70
N HIS A 46 11.36 6.11 1.42
CA HIS A 46 12.10 6.01 0.15
C HIS A 46 11.16 6.02 -1.06
N MET A 47 10.04 5.29 -1.02
CA MET A 47 9.06 5.26 -2.10
C MET A 47 8.42 6.64 -2.30
N VAL A 48 8.12 7.36 -1.22
CA VAL A 48 7.65 8.76 -1.29
C VAL A 48 8.72 9.69 -1.89
N GLU A 49 9.99 9.55 -1.48
CA GLU A 49 11.10 10.34 -2.04
C GLU A 49 11.25 10.08 -3.56
N ALA A 50 11.07 8.84 -4.00
CA ALA A 50 11.04 8.49 -5.42
C ALA A 50 9.89 9.18 -6.17
N ILE A 51 8.68 9.22 -5.60
CA ILE A 51 7.53 9.95 -6.18
C ILE A 51 7.84 11.44 -6.31
N HIS A 52 8.49 12.05 -5.32
CA HIS A 52 8.89 13.47 -5.38
C HIS A 52 9.90 13.74 -6.48
N GLU A 53 10.93 12.91 -6.63
CA GLU A 53 11.92 13.08 -7.70
C GLU A 53 11.31 12.89 -9.10
N LEU A 54 10.36 11.95 -9.27
CA LEU A 54 9.60 11.78 -10.49
C LEU A 54 8.77 13.04 -10.81
N ARG A 55 8.05 13.57 -9.82
CA ARG A 55 7.24 14.77 -9.97
C ARG A 55 8.08 16.01 -10.30
N LYS A 56 9.22 16.16 -9.63
CA LYS A 56 10.17 17.23 -9.90
C LYS A 56 10.74 17.15 -11.31
N TYR A 57 10.99 15.96 -11.81
CA TYR A 57 11.55 15.74 -13.14
C TYR A 57 10.51 16.00 -14.25
N TYR A 58 9.32 15.42 -14.14
CA TYR A 58 8.26 15.53 -15.15
C TYR A 58 7.43 16.82 -15.06
N GLY A 59 7.48 17.51 -13.94
CA GLY A 59 6.76 18.75 -13.67
C GLY A 59 5.64 18.58 -12.64
N GLU A 60 5.24 19.66 -12.00
CA GLU A 60 4.30 19.63 -10.87
C GLU A 60 2.88 19.23 -11.24
N ASP A 61 2.47 19.41 -12.49
CA ASP A 61 1.17 19.00 -13.02
C ASP A 61 1.10 17.51 -13.40
N THR A 62 2.20 16.77 -13.20
CA THR A 62 2.28 15.35 -13.56
C THR A 62 1.34 14.53 -12.68
N LYS A 63 0.52 13.70 -13.33
CA LYS A 63 -0.29 12.69 -12.65
C LYS A 63 0.50 11.38 -12.54
N ILE A 64 0.60 10.86 -11.35
CA ILE A 64 1.35 9.64 -11.05
C ILE A 64 0.39 8.55 -10.57
N ILE A 65 0.50 7.36 -11.15
CA ILE A 65 -0.19 6.16 -10.67
C ILE A 65 0.83 5.33 -9.91
N VAL A 66 0.57 5.11 -8.61
CA VAL A 66 1.38 4.27 -7.74
C VAL A 66 0.68 2.92 -7.59
N TRP A 67 1.34 1.85 -8.01
CA TRP A 67 0.81 0.49 -7.91
C TRP A 67 1.59 -0.30 -6.87
N GLU A 68 0.98 -0.46 -5.72
CA GLU A 68 1.57 -1.14 -4.57
C GLU A 68 0.53 -1.96 -3.82
N HIS A 69 0.97 -2.73 -2.85
CA HIS A 69 0.08 -3.46 -1.97
C HIS A 69 -0.76 -2.51 -1.09
N ASN A 70 -1.98 -2.94 -0.71
CA ASN A 70 -2.88 -2.17 0.15
C ASN A 70 -2.23 -1.59 1.42
N THR A 71 -1.24 -2.29 2.00
CA THR A 71 -0.54 -1.81 3.20
C THR A 71 0.35 -0.61 2.93
N HIS A 72 0.69 -0.34 1.68
CA HIS A 72 1.50 0.80 1.27
C HIS A 72 0.66 1.97 0.74
N ILE A 73 -0.45 1.72 0.01
CA ILE A 73 -1.21 2.79 -0.66
C ILE A 73 -2.42 3.32 0.12
N GLY A 74 -2.98 2.54 1.02
CA GLY A 74 -4.07 3.02 1.88
C GLY A 74 -3.52 3.83 3.06
N ASP A 75 -4.28 4.82 3.54
CA ASP A 75 -3.86 5.68 4.67
C ASP A 75 -3.60 4.86 5.95
N ALA A 76 -2.34 4.75 6.38
CA ALA A 76 -1.95 3.97 7.55
C ALA A 76 -2.48 4.56 8.85
N SER A 77 -2.73 5.88 8.93
CA SER A 77 -3.32 6.53 10.11
C SER A 77 -4.74 6.04 10.40
N GLU A 78 -5.40 5.45 9.40
CA GLU A 78 -6.73 4.84 9.48
C GLU A 78 -6.67 3.32 9.71
N THR A 79 -5.52 2.84 10.20
CA THR A 79 -5.27 1.42 10.51
C THR A 79 -4.63 1.26 11.89
N SER A 80 -4.56 0.00 12.37
CA SER A 80 -3.82 -0.32 13.59
C SER A 80 -2.31 -0.08 13.49
N MET A 81 -1.75 0.11 12.29
CA MET A 81 -0.33 0.40 12.06
C MET A 81 0.13 1.65 12.84
N LYS A 82 -0.76 2.65 13.00
CA LYS A 82 -0.46 3.85 13.80
C LYS A 82 -0.11 3.57 15.26
N ASN A 83 -0.62 2.48 15.83
CA ASN A 83 -0.33 2.14 17.23
C ASN A 83 1.13 1.65 17.42
N GLU A 84 1.76 1.22 16.33
CA GLU A 84 3.15 0.82 16.25
C GLU A 84 4.01 1.94 15.64
N GLU A 85 3.44 3.14 15.44
CA GLU A 85 4.06 4.28 14.78
C GLU A 85 4.57 3.94 13.36
N LEU A 86 3.92 2.99 12.70
CA LEU A 86 4.18 2.65 11.30
C LEU A 86 3.39 3.59 10.39
N ILE A 87 4.10 4.18 9.43
CA ILE A 87 3.54 4.99 8.35
C ILE A 87 3.52 4.20 7.05
N ASN A 88 2.90 4.75 6.03
CA ASN A 88 3.04 4.24 4.68
C ASN A 88 2.95 5.35 3.62
N VAL A 89 3.21 4.97 2.36
CA VAL A 89 3.19 5.89 1.20
C VAL A 89 1.86 6.64 1.13
N GLY A 90 0.72 5.93 1.24
CA GLY A 90 -0.61 6.54 1.14
C GLY A 90 -0.88 7.61 2.19
N GLN A 91 -0.49 7.35 3.45
CA GLN A 91 -0.59 8.35 4.53
C GLN A 91 0.28 9.58 4.22
N VAL A 92 1.58 9.36 3.96
CA VAL A 92 2.54 10.46 3.79
C VAL A 92 2.18 11.33 2.56
N ILE A 93 1.78 10.73 1.46
CA ILE A 93 1.35 11.47 0.27
C ILE A 93 0.07 12.28 0.55
N ARG A 94 -0.89 11.72 1.30
CA ARG A 94 -2.09 12.48 1.71
C ARG A 94 -1.77 13.65 2.63
N GLU A 95 -0.83 13.48 3.57
CA GLU A 95 -0.39 14.55 4.48
C GLU A 95 0.31 15.69 3.72
N GLN A 96 1.10 15.36 2.69
CA GLN A 96 1.90 16.34 1.96
C GLN A 96 1.15 17.03 0.82
N TYR A 97 0.28 16.32 0.12
CA TYR A 97 -0.40 16.85 -1.07
C TYR A 97 -1.89 17.14 -0.86
N GLY A 98 -2.46 16.75 0.28
CA GLY A 98 -3.88 16.85 0.56
C GLY A 98 -4.71 15.70 -0.04
N LYS A 99 -5.85 15.43 0.60
CA LYS A 99 -6.79 14.37 0.14
C LYS A 99 -7.40 14.70 -1.22
N GLU A 100 -7.56 15.96 -1.53
CA GLU A 100 -8.11 16.46 -2.80
C GLU A 100 -7.20 16.23 -4.00
N ASN A 101 -5.90 16.01 -3.77
CA ASN A 101 -4.89 15.76 -4.80
C ASN A 101 -4.45 14.29 -4.84
N THR A 102 -5.05 13.44 -4.00
CA THR A 102 -4.69 12.02 -3.90
C THR A 102 -5.95 11.16 -3.99
N TYR A 103 -5.84 10.00 -4.61
CA TYR A 103 -6.97 9.06 -4.72
C TYR A 103 -6.48 7.64 -4.46
N ALA A 104 -6.84 7.08 -3.33
CA ALA A 104 -6.42 5.75 -2.91
C ALA A 104 -7.51 4.71 -3.25
N VAL A 105 -7.13 3.67 -3.99
CA VAL A 105 -8.00 2.54 -4.34
C VAL A 105 -7.52 1.30 -3.62
N GLY A 106 -8.34 0.78 -2.72
CA GLY A 106 -8.06 -0.49 -2.02
C GLY A 106 -8.65 -1.68 -2.76
N PHE A 107 -8.12 -2.86 -2.45
CA PHE A 107 -8.62 -4.13 -2.98
C PHE A 107 -8.93 -5.10 -1.84
N GLY A 108 -9.99 -5.89 -2.00
CA GLY A 108 -10.33 -6.97 -1.10
C GLY A 108 -10.85 -8.18 -1.84
N THR A 109 -10.56 -9.37 -1.32
CA THR A 109 -11.05 -10.64 -1.87
C THR A 109 -11.64 -11.52 -0.77
N TYR A 110 -12.77 -12.14 -1.07
CA TYR A 110 -13.43 -13.06 -0.14
C TYR A 110 -12.72 -14.42 -0.07
N VAL A 111 -12.37 -14.96 -1.22
CA VAL A 111 -11.78 -16.28 -1.40
C VAL A 111 -10.96 -16.28 -2.68
N GLY A 112 -10.01 -17.18 -2.83
CA GLY A 112 -9.26 -17.27 -4.08
C GLY A 112 -7.94 -18.00 -3.91
N THR A 113 -6.93 -17.52 -4.65
CA THR A 113 -5.56 -17.99 -4.54
C THR A 113 -4.59 -16.83 -4.58
N VAL A 114 -3.46 -16.99 -3.92
CA VAL A 114 -2.35 -16.04 -3.95
C VAL A 114 -1.06 -16.75 -4.27
N ILE A 115 -0.10 -16.01 -4.81
CA ILE A 115 1.29 -16.46 -4.93
C ILE A 115 2.02 -15.92 -3.71
N ALA A 116 2.46 -16.81 -2.83
CA ALA A 116 3.18 -16.47 -1.61
C ALA A 116 4.14 -17.62 -1.24
N ALA A 117 5.00 -17.39 -0.27
CA ALA A 117 5.86 -18.41 0.31
C ALA A 117 5.41 -18.75 1.74
N ASP A 118 5.76 -19.93 2.23
CA ASP A 118 5.51 -20.30 3.63
C ASP A 118 6.44 -19.52 4.59
N ARG A 119 7.66 -19.20 4.13
CA ARG A 119 8.66 -18.42 4.88
C ARG A 119 9.45 -17.49 3.95
N TRP A 120 10.08 -16.48 4.52
CA TRP A 120 11.02 -15.62 3.81
C TRP A 120 12.18 -16.43 3.21
N GLY A 121 12.37 -16.30 1.89
CA GLY A 121 13.41 -16.99 1.14
C GLY A 121 13.02 -18.37 0.60
N ASP A 122 11.89 -18.91 0.98
CA ASP A 122 11.36 -20.15 0.40
C ASP A 122 10.82 -19.91 -1.03
N PRO A 123 10.75 -20.97 -1.86
CA PRO A 123 10.07 -20.91 -3.14
C PRO A 123 8.61 -20.46 -2.96
N PHE A 124 8.12 -19.65 -3.90
CA PHE A 124 6.71 -19.27 -3.92
C PHE A 124 5.84 -20.44 -4.40
N GLU A 125 4.61 -20.49 -3.87
CA GLU A 125 3.59 -21.46 -4.21
C GLU A 125 2.25 -20.78 -4.48
N ILE A 126 1.33 -21.49 -5.14
CA ILE A 126 -0.07 -21.04 -5.27
C ILE A 126 -0.83 -21.55 -4.05
N ILE A 127 -1.15 -20.66 -3.14
CA ILE A 127 -1.79 -20.97 -1.86
C ILE A 127 -3.27 -20.58 -1.94
N LYS A 128 -4.16 -21.47 -1.48
CA LYS A 128 -5.59 -21.18 -1.39
C LYS A 128 -5.86 -20.21 -0.23
N VAL A 129 -6.64 -19.18 -0.51
CA VAL A 129 -7.15 -18.22 0.48
C VAL A 129 -8.54 -18.68 0.90
N PRO A 130 -8.76 -18.98 2.19
CA PRO A 130 -10.07 -19.44 2.67
C PRO A 130 -11.11 -18.30 2.63
N PRO A 131 -12.41 -18.62 2.64
CA PRO A 131 -13.46 -17.63 2.77
C PRO A 131 -13.23 -16.72 3.98
N ALA A 132 -13.32 -15.41 3.79
CA ALA A 132 -13.17 -14.45 4.88
C ALA A 132 -14.30 -14.58 5.90
N LYS A 133 -13.97 -14.48 7.19
CA LYS A 133 -14.97 -14.54 8.26
C LYS A 133 -15.86 -13.30 8.24
N LEU A 134 -17.13 -13.42 8.65
CA LEU A 134 -18.07 -12.31 8.75
C LEU A 134 -17.60 -11.16 9.66
N SER A 135 -16.66 -11.44 10.58
CA SER A 135 -16.02 -10.42 11.43
C SER A 135 -14.93 -9.60 10.71
N LYS A 136 -14.74 -9.80 9.41
CA LYS A 136 -13.76 -9.11 8.56
C LYS A 136 -14.47 -8.34 7.46
N TRP A 137 -13.83 -7.29 6.93
CA TRP A 137 -14.44 -6.46 5.88
C TRP A 137 -14.88 -7.26 4.68
N GLU A 138 -14.03 -8.15 4.18
CA GLU A 138 -14.31 -9.00 3.01
C GLU A 138 -15.50 -9.94 3.26
N GLY A 139 -15.61 -10.47 4.49
CA GLY A 139 -16.75 -11.30 4.88
C GLY A 139 -18.05 -10.52 4.97
N GLN A 140 -18.03 -9.28 5.48
CA GLN A 140 -19.22 -8.42 5.53
C GLN A 140 -19.63 -7.97 4.13
N LEU A 141 -18.68 -7.61 3.28
CA LEU A 141 -18.94 -7.21 1.91
C LEU A 141 -19.55 -8.36 1.10
N HIS A 142 -19.06 -9.60 1.32
CA HIS A 142 -19.64 -10.80 0.72
C HIS A 142 -21.06 -11.07 1.19
N ALA A 143 -21.30 -10.95 2.49
CA ALA A 143 -22.63 -11.16 3.07
C ALA A 143 -23.66 -10.12 2.60
N ALA A 144 -23.24 -8.90 2.33
CA ALA A 144 -24.10 -7.85 1.78
C ALA A 144 -24.47 -8.12 0.31
N SER A 145 -23.55 -8.61 -0.49
CA SER A 145 -23.73 -9.10 -1.85
C SER A 145 -22.50 -9.94 -2.23
N PRO A 146 -22.67 -11.14 -2.81
CA PRO A 146 -21.55 -11.99 -3.18
C PRO A 146 -20.83 -11.55 -4.49
N GLU A 147 -21.47 -10.68 -5.30
CA GLU A 147 -20.90 -10.25 -6.56
C GLU A 147 -19.74 -9.28 -6.38
N ASP A 148 -18.87 -9.22 -7.39
CA ASP A 148 -17.83 -8.23 -7.51
C ASP A 148 -18.41 -6.81 -7.47
N LYS A 149 -17.75 -5.90 -6.79
CA LYS A 149 -18.27 -4.53 -6.65
C LYS A 149 -17.17 -3.50 -6.49
N VAL A 150 -17.48 -2.28 -6.91
CA VAL A 150 -16.68 -1.10 -6.63
C VAL A 150 -17.46 -0.22 -5.66
N LEU A 151 -16.87 0.06 -4.51
CA LEU A 151 -17.37 1.02 -3.55
C LEU A 151 -16.65 2.35 -3.77
N LEU A 152 -17.42 3.41 -3.97
CA LEU A 152 -16.90 4.78 -4.02
C LEU A 152 -17.29 5.45 -2.69
N PHE A 153 -16.29 5.85 -1.90
CA PHE A 153 -16.54 6.48 -0.61
C PHE A 153 -16.75 7.98 -0.77
N ASN A 154 -17.83 8.46 -0.19
CA ASN A 154 -18.21 9.88 -0.16
C ASN A 154 -18.76 10.23 1.23
N ASP A 155 -19.17 11.47 1.42
CA ASP A 155 -19.67 11.95 2.72
C ASP A 155 -20.95 11.25 3.20
N GLU A 156 -21.76 10.70 2.29
CA GLU A 156 -23.02 10.02 2.60
C GLU A 156 -22.80 8.59 3.12
N ASN A 157 -21.80 7.88 2.58
CA ASN A 157 -21.59 6.45 2.88
C ASN A 157 -20.35 6.13 3.69
N ARG A 158 -19.35 7.00 3.71
CA ARG A 158 -18.04 6.79 4.38
C ARG A 158 -18.19 6.32 5.83
N ALA A 159 -19.15 6.89 6.56
CA ALA A 159 -19.36 6.57 7.96
C ALA A 159 -19.77 5.10 8.20
N LEU A 160 -20.41 4.45 7.23
CA LEU A 160 -20.81 3.04 7.30
C LEU A 160 -19.62 2.08 7.25
N PHE A 161 -18.45 2.56 6.83
CA PHE A 161 -17.24 1.78 6.63
C PHE A 161 -16.10 2.23 7.56
N ASN A 162 -16.42 2.86 8.69
CA ASN A 162 -15.45 3.44 9.62
C ASN A 162 -15.30 2.67 10.95
N ASP A 163 -15.84 1.47 11.04
CA ASP A 163 -15.56 0.58 12.16
C ASP A 163 -14.14 -0.02 12.05
N TRP A 164 -13.53 -0.29 13.20
CA TRP A 164 -12.22 -0.95 13.29
C TRP A 164 -12.36 -2.45 13.02
N ILE A 165 -12.42 -2.84 11.77
CA ILE A 165 -12.60 -4.22 11.33
C ILE A 165 -11.37 -4.66 10.55
N GLY A 166 -10.94 -5.93 10.73
CA GLY A 166 -9.79 -6.47 10.03
C GLY A 166 -10.03 -6.49 8.52
N HIS A 167 -9.14 -5.83 7.78
CA HIS A 167 -9.02 -5.87 6.32
C HIS A 167 -7.88 -6.80 5.95
N ARG A 168 -8.13 -7.74 5.03
CA ARG A 168 -7.16 -8.76 4.62
C ARG A 168 -5.92 -8.14 4.00
N ALA A 169 -4.75 -8.56 4.47
CA ALA A 169 -3.45 -8.06 4.05
C ALA A 169 -2.48 -9.23 3.87
N ILE A 170 -2.60 -9.95 2.77
CA ILE A 170 -1.71 -11.06 2.44
C ILE A 170 -0.48 -10.49 1.74
N GLY A 171 0.69 -10.68 2.36
CA GLY A 171 1.99 -10.29 1.81
C GLY A 171 2.71 -11.44 1.11
N VAL A 172 4.04 -11.36 1.06
CA VAL A 172 4.91 -12.35 0.40
C VAL A 172 5.01 -13.67 1.17
N VAL A 173 4.67 -13.66 2.45
CA VAL A 173 4.57 -14.85 3.31
C VAL A 173 3.11 -15.02 3.71
N TYR A 174 2.57 -16.23 3.55
CA TYR A 174 1.19 -16.51 3.88
C TYR A 174 1.00 -17.95 4.32
N ASN A 175 0.34 -18.13 5.47
CA ASN A 175 -0.15 -19.41 5.92
C ASN A 175 -1.64 -19.32 6.29
N PRO A 176 -2.54 -20.00 5.54
CA PRO A 176 -3.99 -19.92 5.75
C PRO A 176 -4.44 -20.33 7.15
N GLU A 177 -3.73 -21.24 7.82
CA GLU A 177 -4.06 -21.71 9.16
C GLU A 177 -3.87 -20.60 10.22
N PHE A 178 -2.95 -19.69 9.97
CA PHE A 178 -2.61 -18.58 10.85
C PHE A 178 -3.13 -17.22 10.35
N GLU A 179 -3.88 -17.19 9.25
CA GLU A 179 -4.38 -15.94 8.64
C GLU A 179 -5.04 -15.00 9.65
N ALA A 180 -5.82 -15.55 10.59
CA ALA A 180 -6.54 -14.76 11.58
C ALA A 180 -5.63 -13.92 12.50
N TYR A 181 -4.37 -14.31 12.64
CA TYR A 181 -3.42 -13.72 13.58
C TYR A 181 -2.43 -12.75 12.91
N GLY A 182 -2.15 -12.91 11.61
CA GLY A 182 -1.09 -12.16 10.95
C GLY A 182 -1.48 -11.46 9.63
N ASN A 183 -2.62 -11.82 9.05
CA ASN A 183 -2.97 -11.34 7.71
C ASN A 183 -4.23 -10.48 7.67
N TYR A 184 -4.59 -9.87 8.79
CA TYR A 184 -5.66 -8.88 8.87
C TYR A 184 -5.18 -7.64 9.62
N VAL A 185 -5.30 -6.48 8.98
CA VAL A 185 -4.99 -5.17 9.56
C VAL A 185 -6.31 -4.49 9.92
N PRO A 186 -6.62 -4.30 11.21
CA PRO A 186 -7.76 -3.49 11.64
C PRO A 186 -7.74 -2.12 10.96
N SER A 187 -8.81 -1.79 10.24
CA SER A 187 -8.84 -0.62 9.35
C SER A 187 -10.24 -0.03 9.27
N ARG A 188 -10.32 1.28 9.21
CA ARG A 188 -11.51 2.03 8.82
C ARG A 188 -11.48 2.23 7.30
N VAL A 189 -11.94 1.24 6.54
CA VAL A 189 -11.74 1.21 5.07
C VAL A 189 -12.35 2.42 4.37
N GLY A 190 -13.46 2.98 4.87
CA GLY A 190 -14.06 4.20 4.32
C GLY A 190 -13.19 5.45 4.47
N SER A 191 -12.35 5.53 5.51
CA SER A 191 -11.40 6.63 5.70
C SER A 191 -10.02 6.33 5.09
N ARG A 192 -9.65 5.04 5.05
CA ARG A 192 -8.39 4.56 4.52
C ARG A 192 -8.27 4.73 3.01
N TYR A 193 -9.40 4.59 2.29
CA TYR A 193 -9.47 4.64 0.82
C TYR A 193 -10.51 5.64 0.33
N ASP A 194 -10.41 6.01 -0.95
CA ASP A 194 -11.44 6.78 -1.68
C ASP A 194 -12.34 5.87 -2.51
N ALA A 195 -11.80 4.73 -2.94
CA ALA A 195 -12.55 3.64 -3.53
C ALA A 195 -12.06 2.28 -3.05
N PHE A 196 -12.92 1.27 -3.15
CA PHE A 196 -12.56 -0.09 -2.79
C PHE A 196 -13.14 -1.07 -3.82
N ILE A 197 -12.29 -1.90 -4.37
CA ILE A 197 -12.64 -2.96 -5.34
C ILE A 197 -12.68 -4.28 -4.58
N TYR A 198 -13.85 -4.88 -4.55
CA TYR A 198 -14.09 -6.20 -3.95
C TYR A 198 -14.33 -7.23 -5.04
N ILE A 199 -13.63 -8.37 -4.97
CA ILE A 199 -13.67 -9.51 -5.88
C ILE A 199 -13.72 -10.85 -5.12
#